data_7ecfee2900da291eac03f318e6885615
#
_entry.id   7ecfee2900da291eac03f318e6885615
#
_cell.length_a   1.000
_cell.length_b   1.000
_cell.length_c   1.000
_cell.angle_alpha   90.00
_cell.angle_beta   90.00
_cell.angle_gamma   90.00
#
_symmetry.space_group_name_H-M   'P 1'
#
loop_
_entity.id
_entity.type
_entity.pdbx_description
1 polymer ?
#
loop_
_entity_poly.entity_id
_entity_poly.type
_entity_poly.pdbx_seq_one_letter_code
_entity_poly.pdbx_strand_id
1 'polypeptide(L)'
;MKTKLIVLNYAVHALCTVFALLQFSVAADISAAAFILCAAFIAFLTIISSAVFTLKKVKNYPIVYKLYQYVPFVLLAGFIMRRAGGTALPYVQDVISVLLWLAASIVSVTMLYHLNPKRVFVQNPDFARAAAEAGLISAKNELLPKKRRGGAKFIFEALDWIDAIVQAVCTVVLINIFIFQLYVIPSESMVSEFLIGDRVIGFKTASGPKFPVSDVGLPVLRSYKRGDIVIFRNPRYPQDNKSEVKTFISQMVLMFTFTKVNLNVDESGEIKADPLVKRVAGIPGEQLVMQDGV
;
A
#
# COMPACT_ATOMS: atom_id res chain seq x y z
N MET A 1 9.63 26.70 -15.23
CA MET A 1 9.72 25.58 -14.29
C MET A 1 10.87 24.67 -14.75
N LYS A 2 11.67 24.10 -13.84
CA LYS A 2 12.86 23.33 -14.24
C LYS A 2 12.45 22.09 -15.06
N THR A 3 13.14 21.83 -16.15
CA THR A 3 12.96 20.66 -17.04
C THR A 3 12.84 19.36 -16.28
N LYS A 4 13.54 19.21 -15.17
CA LYS A 4 13.51 18.04 -14.28
C LYS A 4 12.11 17.69 -13.76
N LEU A 5 11.32 18.67 -13.32
CA LEU A 5 9.94 18.43 -12.83
C LEU A 5 9.02 17.96 -13.95
N ILE A 6 9.21 18.47 -15.15
CA ILE A 6 8.43 18.08 -16.33
C ILE A 6 8.77 16.63 -16.71
N VAL A 7 10.05 16.27 -16.72
CA VAL A 7 10.49 14.90 -17.01
C VAL A 7 9.95 13.90 -15.97
N LEU A 8 10.05 14.23 -14.67
CA LEU A 8 9.51 13.38 -13.62
C LEU A 8 7.98 13.21 -13.74
N ASN A 9 7.27 14.30 -14.09
CA ASN A 9 5.83 14.25 -14.33
C ASN A 9 5.50 13.24 -15.45
N TYR A 10 6.15 13.34 -16.61
CA TYR A 10 5.92 12.39 -17.71
C TYR A 10 6.32 10.96 -17.34
N ALA A 11 7.40 10.77 -16.59
CA ALA A 11 7.82 9.45 -16.14
C ALA A 11 6.77 8.78 -15.24
N VAL A 12 6.21 9.51 -14.28
CA VAL A 12 5.11 8.96 -13.44
C VAL A 12 3.92 8.57 -14.32
N HIS A 13 3.49 9.45 -15.25
CA HIS A 13 2.34 9.17 -16.11
C HIS A 13 2.57 7.94 -17.00
N ALA A 14 3.74 7.83 -17.61
CA ALA A 14 4.09 6.68 -18.43
C ALA A 14 4.08 5.37 -17.63
N LEU A 15 4.74 5.35 -16.46
CA LEU A 15 4.77 4.17 -15.59
C LEU A 15 3.38 3.78 -15.11
N CYS A 16 2.57 4.74 -14.66
CA CYS A 16 1.20 4.48 -14.22
C CYS A 16 0.32 3.97 -15.36
N THR A 17 0.47 4.52 -16.58
CA THR A 17 -0.31 4.09 -17.74
C THR A 17 0.03 2.66 -18.14
N VAL A 18 1.32 2.31 -18.22
CA VAL A 18 1.76 0.94 -18.51
C VAL A 18 1.27 -0.01 -17.43
N PHE A 19 1.36 0.39 -16.15
CA PHE A 19 0.82 -0.40 -15.04
C PHE A 19 -0.68 -0.65 -15.21
N ALA A 20 -1.48 0.40 -15.48
CA ALA A 20 -2.93 0.28 -15.65
C ALA A 20 -3.29 -0.67 -16.80
N LEU A 21 -2.58 -0.58 -17.94
CA LEU A 21 -2.78 -1.47 -19.07
C LEU A 21 -2.53 -2.94 -18.71
N LEU A 22 -1.54 -3.22 -17.88
CA LEU A 22 -1.28 -4.58 -17.38
C LEU A 22 -2.36 -5.11 -16.44
N GLN A 23 -3.15 -4.25 -15.80
CA GLN A 23 -4.28 -4.69 -14.98
C GLN A 23 -5.52 -5.00 -15.84
N PHE A 24 -5.54 -4.61 -17.11
CA PHE A 24 -6.64 -4.93 -18.01
C PHE A 24 -6.57 -6.37 -18.50
N SER A 25 -7.70 -7.07 -18.48
CA SER A 25 -7.87 -8.39 -19.07
C SER A 25 -9.29 -8.53 -19.58
N VAL A 26 -9.43 -9.04 -20.77
CA VAL A 26 -10.75 -9.24 -21.41
C VAL A 26 -11.57 -10.35 -20.73
N ALA A 27 -10.91 -11.24 -19.99
CA ALA A 27 -11.51 -12.48 -19.46
C ALA A 27 -12.10 -12.37 -18.05
N ALA A 28 -12.08 -11.20 -17.38
CA ALA A 28 -12.51 -11.11 -15.99
C ALA A 28 -13.24 -9.78 -15.70
N ASP A 29 -14.45 -9.87 -15.15
CA ASP A 29 -15.32 -8.71 -14.86
C ASP A 29 -14.70 -7.70 -13.89
N ILE A 30 -13.99 -8.18 -12.87
CA ILE A 30 -13.34 -7.31 -11.86
C ILE A 30 -12.05 -6.68 -12.39
N SER A 31 -11.44 -7.21 -13.44
CA SER A 31 -10.29 -6.57 -14.07
C SER A 31 -10.64 -5.22 -14.68
N ALA A 32 -11.85 -5.08 -15.19
CA ALA A 32 -12.36 -3.81 -15.68
C ALA A 32 -12.42 -2.75 -14.57
N ALA A 33 -12.87 -3.11 -13.36
CA ALA A 33 -12.90 -2.19 -12.22
C ALA A 33 -11.50 -1.75 -11.78
N ALA A 34 -10.52 -2.66 -11.73
CA ALA A 34 -9.14 -2.36 -11.40
C ALA A 34 -8.50 -1.42 -12.45
N PHE A 35 -8.74 -1.70 -13.73
CA PHE A 35 -8.27 -0.85 -14.83
C PHE A 35 -8.94 0.53 -14.79
N ILE A 36 -10.27 0.59 -14.62
CA ILE A 36 -11.03 1.86 -14.55
C ILE A 36 -10.54 2.72 -13.39
N LEU A 37 -10.31 2.13 -12.21
CA LEU A 37 -9.77 2.85 -11.06
C LEU A 37 -8.43 3.51 -11.39
N CYS A 38 -7.49 2.74 -11.92
CA CYS A 38 -6.17 3.26 -12.28
C CYS A 38 -6.26 4.28 -13.42
N ALA A 39 -7.02 4.00 -14.47
CA ALA A 39 -7.16 4.89 -15.62
C ALA A 39 -7.83 6.23 -15.26
N ALA A 40 -8.90 6.20 -14.45
CA ALA A 40 -9.57 7.41 -13.97
C ALA A 40 -8.63 8.27 -13.12
N PHE A 41 -7.88 7.64 -12.21
CA PHE A 41 -6.89 8.34 -11.39
C PHE A 41 -5.79 8.97 -12.26
N ILE A 42 -5.25 8.23 -13.24
CA ILE A 42 -4.21 8.72 -14.15
C ILE A 42 -4.73 9.88 -15.00
N ALA A 43 -5.94 9.77 -15.54
CA ALA A 43 -6.58 10.83 -16.30
C ALA A 43 -6.73 12.12 -15.45
N PHE A 44 -7.22 11.97 -14.23
CA PHE A 44 -7.35 13.10 -13.30
C PHE A 44 -5.99 13.72 -12.93
N LEU A 45 -5.00 12.87 -12.60
CA LEU A 45 -3.62 13.32 -12.34
C LEU A 45 -3.04 14.06 -13.55
N THR A 46 -3.27 13.55 -14.77
CA THR A 46 -2.78 14.18 -16.02
C THR A 46 -3.41 15.55 -16.24
N ILE A 47 -4.72 15.66 -16.12
CA ILE A 47 -5.44 16.93 -16.30
C ILE A 47 -4.95 17.99 -15.32
N ILE A 48 -4.89 17.64 -14.03
CA ILE A 48 -4.53 18.61 -12.98
C ILE A 48 -3.04 18.95 -13.02
N SER A 49 -2.16 17.97 -13.23
CA SER A 49 -0.72 18.23 -13.34
C SER A 49 -0.38 19.07 -14.57
N SER A 50 -1.00 18.80 -15.73
CA SER A 50 -0.84 19.61 -16.93
C SER A 50 -1.35 21.04 -16.71
N ALA A 51 -2.45 21.22 -15.99
CA ALA A 51 -2.93 22.55 -15.64
C ALA A 51 -1.89 23.35 -14.83
N VAL A 52 -1.16 22.71 -13.92
CA VAL A 52 -0.12 23.37 -13.11
C VAL A 52 1.16 23.56 -13.92
N PHE A 53 1.65 22.50 -14.58
CA PHE A 53 2.99 22.51 -15.18
C PHE A 53 3.04 23.16 -16.56
N THR A 54 1.99 23.02 -17.36
CA THR A 54 1.92 23.57 -18.72
C THR A 54 1.15 24.90 -18.75
N LEU A 55 -0.05 24.92 -18.15
CA LEU A 55 -0.92 26.12 -18.18
C LEU A 55 -0.64 27.11 -17.04
N LYS A 56 0.35 26.83 -16.19
CA LYS A 56 0.75 27.66 -15.05
C LYS A 56 -0.39 28.03 -14.09
N LYS A 57 -1.44 27.18 -14.01
CA LYS A 57 -2.56 27.36 -13.07
C LYS A 57 -2.13 26.96 -11.65
N VAL A 58 -1.34 27.81 -11.01
CA VAL A 58 -0.70 27.57 -9.72
C VAL A 58 -1.69 27.25 -8.60
N LYS A 59 -2.94 27.74 -8.68
CA LYS A 59 -4.01 27.44 -7.71
C LYS A 59 -4.28 25.95 -7.51
N ASN A 60 -3.96 25.12 -8.51
CA ASN A 60 -4.15 23.66 -8.46
C ASN A 60 -2.95 22.91 -7.85
N TYR A 61 -1.87 23.62 -7.52
CA TYR A 61 -0.67 23.02 -6.95
C TYR A 61 -0.92 22.14 -5.70
N PRO A 62 -1.75 22.54 -4.70
CA PRO A 62 -1.99 21.69 -3.53
C PRO A 62 -2.67 20.36 -3.90
N ILE A 63 -3.51 20.36 -4.93
CA ILE A 63 -4.18 19.16 -5.43
C ILE A 63 -3.16 18.23 -6.10
N VAL A 64 -2.29 18.78 -6.95
CA VAL A 64 -1.23 18.02 -7.60
C VAL A 64 -0.33 17.35 -6.57
N TYR A 65 0.07 18.09 -5.53
CA TYR A 65 0.89 17.55 -4.46
C TYR A 65 0.22 16.35 -3.77
N LYS A 66 -1.07 16.46 -3.42
CA LYS A 66 -1.85 15.37 -2.85
C LYS A 66 -1.98 14.18 -3.82
N LEU A 67 -2.24 14.41 -5.10
CA LEU A 67 -2.38 13.33 -6.08
C LEU A 67 -1.11 12.48 -6.19
N TYR A 68 0.07 13.09 -6.17
CA TYR A 68 1.31 12.32 -6.16
C TYR A 68 1.49 11.47 -4.90
N GLN A 69 0.95 11.90 -3.75
CA GLN A 69 0.96 11.08 -2.53
C GLN A 69 0.13 9.81 -2.69
N TYR A 70 -0.96 9.86 -3.48
CA TYR A 70 -1.85 8.73 -3.67
C TYR A 70 -1.41 7.73 -4.75
N VAL A 71 -0.42 8.07 -5.59
CA VAL A 71 0.06 7.17 -6.67
C VAL A 71 0.37 5.75 -6.17
N PRO A 72 1.22 5.53 -5.14
CA PRO A 72 1.55 4.19 -4.68
C PRO A 72 0.32 3.41 -4.22
N PHE A 73 -0.62 4.08 -3.58
CA PHE A 73 -1.80 3.47 -2.97
C PHE A 73 -2.84 3.07 -4.01
N VAL A 74 -3.12 3.94 -4.98
CA VAL A 74 -4.08 3.64 -6.04
C VAL A 74 -3.58 2.50 -6.92
N LEU A 75 -2.29 2.50 -7.26
CA LEU A 75 -1.70 1.40 -8.03
C LEU A 75 -1.73 0.08 -7.25
N LEU A 76 -1.43 0.11 -5.94
CA LEU A 76 -1.52 -1.08 -5.08
C LEU A 76 -2.97 -1.58 -4.97
N ALA A 77 -3.93 -0.68 -4.80
CA ALA A 77 -5.35 -1.05 -4.80
C ALA A 77 -5.76 -1.71 -6.13
N GLY A 78 -5.37 -1.15 -7.27
CA GLY A 78 -5.59 -1.75 -8.58
C GLY A 78 -4.92 -3.13 -8.72
N PHE A 79 -3.70 -3.29 -8.20
CA PHE A 79 -3.00 -4.57 -8.16
C PHE A 79 -3.79 -5.63 -7.39
N ILE A 80 -4.23 -5.31 -6.18
CA ILE A 80 -4.99 -6.23 -5.32
C ILE A 80 -6.36 -6.55 -5.93
N MET A 81 -7.09 -5.54 -6.39
CA MET A 81 -8.41 -5.73 -7.01
C MET A 81 -8.37 -6.67 -8.22
N ARG A 82 -7.37 -6.52 -9.09
CA ARG A 82 -7.23 -7.37 -10.27
C ARG A 82 -7.05 -8.84 -9.90
N ARG A 83 -6.33 -9.12 -8.83
CA ARG A 83 -6.01 -10.49 -8.38
C ARG A 83 -7.09 -11.08 -7.51
N ALA A 84 -7.77 -10.26 -6.73
CA ALA A 84 -8.85 -10.69 -5.85
C ALA A 84 -10.07 -11.26 -6.59
N GLY A 85 -10.36 -10.77 -7.78
CA GLY A 85 -11.58 -11.12 -8.51
C GLY A 85 -11.34 -11.83 -9.83
N GLY A 86 -10.12 -12.21 -10.17
CA GLY A 86 -9.80 -12.78 -11.47
C GLY A 86 -9.16 -14.16 -11.42
N THR A 87 -8.98 -14.72 -12.60
CA THR A 87 -8.09 -15.88 -12.81
C THR A 87 -6.66 -15.53 -12.44
N ALA A 88 -5.90 -16.51 -11.97
CA ALA A 88 -4.49 -16.35 -11.68
C ALA A 88 -3.74 -15.77 -12.89
N LEU A 89 -2.89 -14.80 -12.66
CA LEU A 89 -2.06 -14.19 -13.68
C LEU A 89 -0.75 -14.99 -13.82
N PRO A 90 -0.13 -14.97 -15.02
CA PRO A 90 1.22 -15.49 -15.17
C PRO A 90 2.19 -14.79 -14.21
N TYR A 91 3.05 -15.55 -13.56
CA TYR A 91 4.04 -15.02 -12.60
C TYR A 91 4.86 -13.85 -13.15
N VAL A 92 5.25 -13.92 -14.42
CA VAL A 92 6.01 -12.85 -15.10
C VAL A 92 5.23 -11.53 -15.14
N GLN A 93 3.90 -11.59 -15.38
CA GLN A 93 3.06 -10.39 -15.39
C GLN A 93 2.94 -9.77 -14.00
N ASP A 94 2.91 -10.60 -12.96
CA ASP A 94 2.93 -10.15 -11.57
C ASP A 94 4.24 -9.46 -11.24
N VAL A 95 5.38 -10.06 -11.60
CA VAL A 95 6.70 -9.46 -11.42
C VAL A 95 6.80 -8.09 -12.12
N ILE A 96 6.38 -8.00 -13.38
CA ILE A 96 6.40 -6.74 -14.13
C ILE A 96 5.51 -5.70 -13.45
N SER A 97 4.31 -6.08 -12.99
CA SER A 97 3.40 -5.18 -12.28
C SER A 97 4.01 -4.65 -10.99
N VAL A 98 4.69 -5.50 -10.21
CA VAL A 98 5.39 -5.11 -8.99
C VAL A 98 6.55 -4.16 -9.28
N LEU A 99 7.36 -4.44 -10.29
CA LEU A 99 8.46 -3.57 -10.70
C LEU A 99 7.96 -2.19 -11.16
N LEU A 100 6.88 -2.15 -11.92
CA LEU A 100 6.25 -0.89 -12.34
C LEU A 100 5.66 -0.12 -11.14
N TRP A 101 5.03 -0.81 -10.21
CA TRP A 101 4.54 -0.21 -8.97
C TRP A 101 5.67 0.41 -8.15
N LEU A 102 6.78 -0.32 -7.98
CA LEU A 102 7.98 0.18 -7.28
C LEU A 102 8.57 1.40 -8.00
N ALA A 103 8.77 1.32 -9.31
CA ALA A 103 9.32 2.41 -10.11
C ALA A 103 8.43 3.65 -10.04
N ALA A 104 7.11 3.50 -10.25
CA ALA A 104 6.15 4.60 -10.16
C ALA A 104 6.13 5.23 -8.75
N SER A 105 6.20 4.41 -7.71
CA SER A 105 6.25 4.87 -6.32
C SER A 105 7.53 5.67 -6.03
N ILE A 106 8.69 5.18 -6.44
CA ILE A 106 9.98 5.88 -6.26
C ILE A 106 9.98 7.22 -7.01
N VAL A 107 9.53 7.23 -8.27
CA VAL A 107 9.48 8.46 -9.07
C VAL A 107 8.47 9.45 -8.48
N SER A 108 7.32 8.96 -7.97
CA SER A 108 6.31 9.79 -7.30
C SER A 108 6.85 10.41 -6.00
N VAL A 109 7.55 9.65 -5.16
CA VAL A 109 8.20 10.16 -3.95
C VAL A 109 9.28 11.19 -4.30
N THR A 110 10.07 10.93 -5.35
CA THR A 110 11.05 11.90 -5.86
C THR A 110 10.37 13.18 -6.34
N MET A 111 9.22 13.06 -7.01
CA MET A 111 8.41 14.20 -7.42
C MET A 111 7.91 15.00 -6.22
N LEU A 112 7.38 14.34 -5.17
CA LEU A 112 6.95 14.97 -3.93
C LEU A 112 8.09 15.72 -3.22
N TYR A 113 9.28 15.14 -3.22
CA TYR A 113 10.46 15.80 -2.65
C TYR A 113 10.77 17.12 -3.37
N HIS A 114 10.67 17.15 -4.70
CA HIS A 114 10.88 18.37 -5.49
C HIS A 114 9.70 19.33 -5.45
N LEU A 115 8.48 18.82 -5.28
CA LEU A 115 7.26 19.60 -5.12
C LEU A 115 7.06 20.12 -3.69
N ASN A 116 7.90 19.74 -2.73
CA ASN A 116 7.75 20.25 -1.36
C ASN A 116 7.71 21.79 -1.37
N PRO A 117 6.73 22.45 -0.71
CA PRO A 117 6.56 23.90 -0.70
C PRO A 117 7.85 24.66 -0.37
N LYS A 118 8.59 24.19 0.64
CA LYS A 118 9.87 24.79 1.07
C LYS A 118 10.96 24.75 0.01
N ARG A 119 10.82 23.91 -1.02
CA ARG A 119 11.81 23.72 -2.10
C ARG A 119 11.34 24.28 -3.43
N VAL A 120 10.11 23.97 -3.84
CA VAL A 120 9.61 24.34 -5.17
C VAL A 120 9.55 25.85 -5.35
N PHE A 121 9.12 26.60 -4.34
CA PHE A 121 9.03 28.05 -4.40
C PHE A 121 10.42 28.72 -4.33
N VAL A 122 11.36 28.16 -3.58
CA VAL A 122 12.75 28.67 -3.55
C VAL A 122 13.47 28.39 -4.87
N GLN A 123 13.26 27.20 -5.45
CA GLN A 123 13.96 26.79 -6.67
C GLN A 123 13.36 27.37 -7.96
N ASN A 124 12.13 27.88 -7.91
CA ASN A 124 11.39 28.41 -9.07
C ASN A 124 10.74 29.76 -8.72
N PRO A 125 11.52 30.88 -8.77
CA PRO A 125 11.04 32.22 -8.35
C PRO A 125 9.82 32.70 -9.16
N ASP A 126 9.73 32.39 -10.46
CA ASP A 126 8.56 32.75 -11.27
C ASP A 126 7.30 32.01 -10.80
N PHE A 127 7.43 30.73 -10.41
CA PHE A 127 6.34 29.95 -9.86
C PHE A 127 5.93 30.47 -8.47
N ALA A 128 6.90 30.88 -7.65
CA ALA A 128 6.66 31.51 -6.35
C ALA A 128 5.92 32.83 -6.50
N ARG A 129 6.32 33.68 -7.47
CA ARG A 129 5.65 34.96 -7.76
C ARG A 129 4.19 34.74 -8.15
N ALA A 130 3.96 33.84 -9.10
CA ALA A 130 2.59 33.49 -9.50
C ALA A 130 1.76 32.89 -8.34
N ALA A 131 2.38 32.13 -7.43
CA ALA A 131 1.73 31.59 -6.24
C ALA A 131 1.40 32.68 -5.21
N ALA A 132 2.26 33.66 -5.03
CA ALA A 132 2.01 34.81 -4.16
C ALA A 132 0.88 35.71 -4.72
N GLU A 133 0.90 36.00 -6.01
CA GLU A 133 -0.17 36.75 -6.70
C GLU A 133 -1.51 36.02 -6.60
N ALA A 134 -1.49 34.69 -6.65
CA ALA A 134 -2.67 33.85 -6.46
C ALA A 134 -3.14 33.74 -4.99
N GLY A 135 -2.40 34.33 -4.04
CA GLY A 135 -2.68 34.27 -2.60
C GLY A 135 -2.50 32.89 -2.00
N LEU A 136 -1.64 32.04 -2.58
CA LEU A 136 -1.38 30.68 -2.10
C LEU A 136 -0.28 30.61 -1.06
N ILE A 137 0.69 31.51 -1.12
CA ILE A 137 1.85 31.54 -0.24
C ILE A 137 2.04 32.89 0.44
N SER A 138 2.65 32.84 1.62
CA SER A 138 3.10 34.03 2.36
C SER A 138 4.41 34.56 1.76
N ALA A 139 4.84 35.76 2.23
CA ALA A 139 6.15 36.32 1.90
C ALA A 139 7.34 35.39 2.29
N LYS A 140 7.12 34.43 3.19
CA LYS A 140 8.09 33.40 3.59
C LYS A 140 8.01 32.10 2.77
N ASN A 141 7.30 32.11 1.62
CA ASN A 141 7.07 30.94 0.77
C ASN A 141 6.33 29.78 1.49
N GLU A 142 5.55 30.06 2.52
CA GLU A 142 4.71 29.09 3.21
C GLU A 142 3.30 29.11 2.64
N LEU A 143 2.71 27.92 2.49
CA LEU A 143 1.32 27.80 2.04
C LEU A 143 0.37 28.47 3.05
N LEU A 144 -0.45 29.37 2.55
CA LEU A 144 -1.47 30.04 3.37
C LEU A 144 -2.70 29.15 3.52
N PRO A 145 -3.25 29.06 4.72
CA PRO A 145 -4.52 28.37 4.93
C PRO A 145 -5.62 29.09 4.13
N LYS A 146 -6.38 28.33 3.35
CA LYS A 146 -7.51 28.88 2.58
C LYS A 146 -8.56 29.46 3.56
N LYS A 147 -8.73 30.79 3.58
CA LYS A 147 -9.81 31.43 4.35
C LYS A 147 -11.16 31.03 3.76
N ARG A 148 -11.87 30.16 4.44
CA ARG A 148 -13.22 29.71 4.10
C ARG A 148 -14.20 30.23 5.15
N ARG A 149 -15.44 30.61 4.75
CA ARG A 149 -16.46 31.16 5.66
C ARG A 149 -17.75 30.36 5.56
N GLY A 150 -18.54 30.33 6.63
CA GLY A 150 -19.86 29.70 6.66
C GLY A 150 -19.83 28.18 6.54
N GLY A 151 -20.91 27.57 6.02
CA GLY A 151 -21.07 26.12 5.87
C GLY A 151 -20.00 25.45 5.00
N ALA A 152 -19.45 26.18 4.01
CA ALA A 152 -18.35 25.69 3.20
C ALA A 152 -17.10 25.37 4.04
N LYS A 153 -16.83 26.11 5.12
CA LYS A 153 -15.71 25.84 6.03
C LYS A 153 -15.82 24.44 6.62
N PHE A 154 -17.00 24.09 7.15
CA PHE A 154 -17.24 22.78 7.78
C PHE A 154 -17.06 21.61 6.79
N ILE A 155 -17.63 21.73 5.59
CA ILE A 155 -17.49 20.70 4.54
C ILE A 155 -16.03 20.47 4.20
N PHE A 156 -15.25 21.51 4.01
CA PHE A 156 -13.86 21.38 3.62
C PHE A 156 -12.96 20.89 4.79
N GLU A 157 -13.27 21.26 6.03
CA GLU A 157 -12.60 20.69 7.20
C GLU A 157 -12.89 19.18 7.32
N ALA A 158 -14.13 18.77 7.10
CA ALA A 158 -14.49 17.35 7.05
C ALA A 158 -13.74 16.60 5.94
N LEU A 159 -13.62 17.18 4.74
CA LEU A 159 -12.85 16.59 3.65
C LEU A 159 -11.35 16.50 3.97
N ASP A 160 -10.78 17.48 4.65
CA ASP A 160 -9.37 17.44 5.07
C ASP A 160 -9.15 16.36 6.15
N TRP A 161 -10.11 16.13 7.06
CA TRP A 161 -10.10 15.02 8.02
C TRP A 161 -10.22 13.66 7.32
N ILE A 162 -11.13 13.52 6.37
CA ILE A 162 -11.28 12.29 5.56
C ILE A 162 -9.98 11.99 4.82
N ASP A 163 -9.37 12.99 4.19
CA ASP A 163 -8.09 12.86 3.51
C ASP A 163 -6.98 12.36 4.47
N ALA A 164 -6.89 12.94 5.66
CA ALA A 164 -5.92 12.51 6.68
C ALA A 164 -6.15 11.06 7.13
N ILE A 165 -7.41 10.66 7.35
CA ILE A 165 -7.78 9.29 7.71
C ILE A 165 -7.41 8.33 6.57
N VAL A 166 -7.75 8.64 5.32
CA VAL A 166 -7.42 7.80 4.16
C VAL A 166 -5.91 7.62 4.02
N GLN A 167 -5.12 8.70 4.17
CA GLN A 167 -3.66 8.59 4.14
C GLN A 167 -3.11 7.72 5.28
N ALA A 168 -3.66 7.86 6.50
CA ALA A 168 -3.27 7.03 7.64
C ALA A 168 -3.60 5.55 7.39
N VAL A 169 -4.81 5.25 6.91
CA VAL A 169 -5.23 3.88 6.55
C VAL A 169 -4.30 3.30 5.49
N CYS A 170 -4.04 4.03 4.41
CA CYS A 170 -3.13 3.59 3.34
C CYS A 170 -1.71 3.31 3.87
N THR A 171 -1.20 4.16 4.75
CA THR A 171 0.11 3.97 5.38
C THR A 171 0.14 2.71 6.25
N VAL A 172 -0.90 2.51 7.07
CA VAL A 172 -1.04 1.31 7.91
C VAL A 172 -1.12 0.04 7.05
N VAL A 173 -1.83 0.08 5.92
CA VAL A 173 -1.88 -1.04 4.96
C VAL A 173 -0.48 -1.39 4.45
N LEU A 174 0.32 -0.41 4.03
CA LEU A 174 1.70 -0.66 3.59
C LEU A 174 2.58 -1.24 4.71
N ILE A 175 2.46 -0.71 5.92
CA ILE A 175 3.18 -1.22 7.09
C ILE A 175 2.81 -2.70 7.33
N ASN A 176 1.52 -3.01 7.31
CA ASN A 176 1.03 -4.37 7.53
C ASN A 176 1.50 -5.34 6.43
N ILE A 177 1.53 -4.92 5.18
CA ILE A 177 1.99 -5.77 4.06
C ILE A 177 3.50 -6.03 4.17
N PHE A 178 4.33 -4.99 4.39
CA PHE A 178 5.77 -5.07 4.14
C PHE A 178 6.64 -5.05 5.40
N ILE A 179 6.16 -4.52 6.52
CA ILE A 179 7.00 -4.30 7.70
C ILE A 179 6.66 -5.27 8.81
N PHE A 180 5.48 -5.14 9.41
CA PHE A 180 5.05 -6.00 10.49
C PHE A 180 3.54 -6.20 10.51
N GLN A 181 3.11 -7.26 11.17
CA GLN A 181 1.71 -7.64 11.31
C GLN A 181 1.42 -8.09 12.74
N LEU A 182 0.25 -7.72 13.26
CA LEU A 182 -0.22 -8.14 14.58
C LEU A 182 -0.94 -9.48 14.49
N TYR A 183 -0.70 -10.33 15.47
CA TYR A 183 -1.35 -11.63 15.61
C TYR A 183 -1.78 -11.85 17.05
N VAL A 184 -2.79 -12.71 17.24
CA VAL A 184 -3.22 -13.20 18.54
C VAL A 184 -2.99 -14.71 18.56
N ILE A 185 -2.41 -15.24 19.62
CA ILE A 185 -2.14 -16.68 19.77
C ILE A 185 -3.44 -17.39 20.13
N PRO A 186 -3.95 -18.30 19.26
CA PRO A 186 -5.24 -18.95 19.48
C PRO A 186 -5.17 -20.28 20.22
N SER A 187 -3.98 -20.87 20.42
CA SER A 187 -3.81 -22.24 20.94
C SER A 187 -2.58 -22.42 21.82
N GLU A 188 -2.59 -23.47 22.63
CA GLU A 188 -1.52 -23.80 23.59
C GLU A 188 -0.25 -24.41 22.94
N SER A 189 -0.23 -24.57 21.64
CA SER A 189 0.86 -25.30 20.93
C SER A 189 2.24 -24.66 21.05
N MET A 190 2.33 -23.46 21.61
CA MET A 190 3.59 -22.72 21.85
C MET A 190 3.83 -22.41 23.33
N VAL A 191 3.09 -23.04 24.24
CA VAL A 191 3.37 -22.97 25.69
C VAL A 191 4.72 -23.68 25.91
N SER A 192 5.62 -23.11 26.63
CA SER A 192 5.68 -21.97 27.55
C SER A 192 6.11 -20.63 26.91
N GLU A 193 6.40 -20.59 25.62
CA GLU A 193 6.88 -19.38 24.94
C GLU A 193 5.76 -18.34 24.77
N PHE A 194 4.56 -18.80 24.38
CA PHE A 194 3.37 -17.95 24.23
C PHE A 194 2.15 -18.61 24.88
N LEU A 195 1.35 -17.80 25.54
CA LEU A 195 0.07 -18.20 26.10
C LEU A 195 -1.08 -17.88 25.14
N ILE A 196 -2.23 -18.53 25.35
CA ILE A 196 -3.46 -18.20 24.61
C ILE A 196 -3.83 -16.76 24.90
N GLY A 197 -4.16 -16.01 23.83
CA GLY A 197 -4.54 -14.60 23.91
C GLY A 197 -3.36 -13.62 23.87
N ASP A 198 -2.11 -14.12 23.90
CA ASP A 198 -0.93 -13.26 23.72
C ASP A 198 -0.97 -12.55 22.36
N ARG A 199 -0.55 -11.28 22.37
CA ARG A 199 -0.43 -10.46 21.17
C ARG A 199 1.00 -10.38 20.72
N VAL A 200 1.27 -10.89 19.54
CA VAL A 200 2.62 -10.95 18.99
C VAL A 200 2.74 -10.09 17.72
N ILE A 201 3.93 -9.54 17.52
CA ILE A 201 4.27 -8.78 16.33
C ILE A 201 5.16 -9.64 15.43
N GLY A 202 4.64 -10.02 14.27
CA GLY A 202 5.42 -10.72 13.26
C GLY A 202 6.11 -9.72 12.32
N PHE A 203 7.44 -9.69 12.31
CA PHE A 203 8.22 -8.86 11.39
C PHE A 203 8.40 -9.58 10.05
N LYS A 204 8.00 -8.92 8.96
CA LYS A 204 8.02 -9.48 7.61
C LYS A 204 9.26 -9.09 6.80
N THR A 205 9.87 -7.95 7.09
CA THR A 205 10.97 -7.38 6.29
C THR A 205 12.12 -8.34 6.04
N ALA A 206 12.48 -9.16 7.03
CA ALA A 206 13.56 -10.13 6.91
C ALA A 206 13.16 -11.39 6.11
N SER A 207 11.87 -11.72 6.11
CA SER A 207 11.30 -12.95 5.54
C SER A 207 10.91 -12.83 4.06
N GLY A 208 11.12 -11.65 3.44
CA GLY A 208 10.67 -11.41 2.06
C GLY A 208 9.14 -11.32 1.97
N PRO A 209 8.54 -10.21 2.43
CA PRO A 209 7.09 -10.06 2.42
C PRO A 209 6.53 -10.15 1.00
N LYS A 210 5.46 -10.93 0.83
CA LYS A 210 4.74 -11.07 -0.44
C LYS A 210 3.72 -9.97 -0.63
N PHE A 211 3.48 -9.63 -1.89
CA PHE A 211 2.34 -8.80 -2.26
C PHE A 211 1.03 -9.56 -2.03
N PRO A 212 -0.04 -8.89 -1.57
CA PRO A 212 -1.31 -9.55 -1.33
C PRO A 212 -1.84 -10.22 -2.61
N VAL A 213 -2.33 -11.44 -2.46
CA VAL A 213 -2.92 -12.23 -3.56
C VAL A 213 -1.93 -12.43 -4.73
N SER A 214 -0.64 -12.57 -4.42
CA SER A 214 0.41 -12.81 -5.41
C SER A 214 1.55 -13.62 -4.81
N ASP A 215 2.22 -14.43 -5.62
CA ASP A 215 3.43 -15.14 -5.23
C ASP A 215 4.69 -14.28 -5.29
N VAL A 216 4.59 -13.08 -5.85
CA VAL A 216 5.71 -12.16 -5.93
C VAL A 216 5.93 -11.48 -4.58
N GLY A 217 7.17 -11.50 -4.12
CA GLY A 217 7.59 -10.88 -2.86
C GLY A 217 8.88 -10.09 -2.99
N LEU A 218 9.23 -9.38 -1.93
CA LEU A 218 10.54 -8.77 -1.79
C LEU A 218 11.59 -9.85 -1.50
N PRO A 219 12.88 -9.60 -1.78
CA PRO A 219 13.93 -10.55 -1.51
C PRO A 219 13.99 -10.94 -0.03
N VAL A 220 14.23 -12.22 0.23
CA VAL A 220 14.50 -12.72 1.58
C VAL A 220 15.87 -12.22 2.03
N LEU A 221 15.91 -11.45 3.10
CA LEU A 221 17.14 -10.85 3.63
C LEU A 221 17.84 -11.76 4.65
N ARG A 222 17.07 -12.67 5.29
CA ARG A 222 17.58 -13.59 6.31
C ARG A 222 17.00 -14.98 6.10
N SER A 223 17.87 -15.97 6.00
CA SER A 223 17.47 -17.38 6.03
C SER A 223 17.04 -17.79 7.43
N TYR A 224 16.04 -18.67 7.51
CA TYR A 224 15.58 -19.23 8.78
C TYR A 224 16.64 -20.19 9.35
N LYS A 225 16.73 -20.18 10.68
CA LYS A 225 17.60 -21.07 11.45
C LYS A 225 16.75 -22.00 12.30
N ARG A 226 17.33 -23.17 12.70
CA ARG A 226 16.71 -24.02 13.69
C ARG A 226 16.45 -23.24 14.98
N GLY A 227 15.28 -23.39 15.55
CA GLY A 227 14.85 -22.67 16.74
C GLY A 227 14.16 -21.32 16.47
N ASP A 228 14.23 -20.75 15.26
CA ASP A 228 13.50 -19.53 14.93
C ASP A 228 11.98 -19.77 15.06
N ILE A 229 11.26 -18.77 15.57
CA ILE A 229 9.80 -18.79 15.61
C ILE A 229 9.28 -18.14 14.33
N VAL A 230 8.44 -18.88 13.62
CA VAL A 230 7.89 -18.47 12.32
C VAL A 230 6.38 -18.45 12.35
N ILE A 231 5.81 -17.51 11.58
CA ILE A 231 4.38 -17.38 11.38
C ILE A 231 4.10 -17.68 9.90
N PHE A 232 3.20 -18.64 9.64
CA PHE A 232 2.89 -19.07 8.28
C PHE A 232 1.41 -19.48 8.14
N ARG A 233 0.91 -19.50 6.90
CA ARG A 233 -0.44 -19.92 6.60
C ARG A 233 -0.63 -21.41 6.94
N ASN A 234 -1.75 -21.75 7.55
CA ASN A 234 -2.07 -23.13 7.86
C ASN A 234 -2.44 -23.91 6.58
N PRO A 235 -1.68 -24.92 6.17
CA PRO A 235 -1.94 -25.67 4.95
C PRO A 235 -3.24 -26.48 4.97
N ARG A 236 -3.90 -26.62 6.13
CA ARG A 236 -5.20 -27.30 6.25
C ARG A 236 -6.35 -26.48 5.71
N TYR A 237 -6.20 -25.16 5.56
CA TYR A 237 -7.23 -24.28 5.02
C TYR A 237 -6.96 -23.99 3.54
N PRO A 238 -8.04 -23.76 2.74
CA PRO A 238 -7.86 -23.36 1.34
C PRO A 238 -6.98 -22.15 1.18
N GLN A 239 -6.06 -22.21 0.21
CA GLN A 239 -5.14 -21.13 -0.14
C GLN A 239 -5.48 -20.53 -1.51
N ASP A 240 -6.78 -20.40 -1.79
CA ASP A 240 -7.27 -19.74 -2.99
C ASP A 240 -7.32 -18.22 -2.81
N ASN A 241 -7.45 -17.48 -3.92
CA ASN A 241 -7.50 -16.02 -3.93
C ASN A 241 -8.59 -15.46 -3.01
N LYS A 242 -9.76 -16.12 -2.91
CA LYS A 242 -10.85 -15.67 -2.04
C LYS A 242 -10.48 -15.78 -0.57
N SER A 243 -9.87 -16.90 -0.18
CA SER A 243 -9.36 -17.13 1.17
C SER A 243 -8.26 -16.12 1.54
N GLU A 244 -7.35 -15.81 0.59
CA GLU A 244 -6.30 -14.82 0.82
C GLU A 244 -6.86 -13.41 1.02
N VAL A 245 -7.83 -13.00 0.21
CA VAL A 245 -8.51 -11.70 0.36
C VAL A 245 -9.22 -11.63 1.71
N LYS A 246 -9.96 -12.70 2.10
CA LYS A 246 -10.61 -12.75 3.41
C LYS A 246 -9.62 -12.64 4.55
N THR A 247 -8.51 -13.37 4.47
CA THR A 247 -7.42 -13.31 5.46
C THR A 247 -6.82 -11.91 5.50
N PHE A 248 -6.53 -11.30 4.35
CA PHE A 248 -6.00 -9.95 4.27
C PHE A 248 -6.93 -8.92 4.94
N ILE A 249 -8.23 -8.96 4.63
CA ILE A 249 -9.24 -8.07 5.25
C ILE A 249 -9.31 -8.31 6.75
N SER A 250 -9.34 -9.56 7.20
CA SER A 250 -9.35 -9.91 8.62
C SER A 250 -8.14 -9.35 9.35
N GLN A 251 -6.96 -9.44 8.75
CA GLN A 251 -5.73 -8.89 9.32
C GLN A 251 -5.75 -7.36 9.38
N MET A 252 -6.35 -6.69 8.39
CA MET A 252 -6.53 -5.24 8.45
C MET A 252 -7.45 -4.85 9.61
N VAL A 253 -8.59 -5.52 9.75
CA VAL A 253 -9.53 -5.27 10.85
C VAL A 253 -8.86 -5.53 12.20
N LEU A 254 -8.11 -6.61 12.33
CA LEU A 254 -7.36 -6.95 13.54
C LEU A 254 -6.36 -5.81 13.91
N MET A 255 -5.65 -5.28 12.93
CA MET A 255 -4.70 -4.20 13.12
C MET A 255 -5.39 -2.88 13.50
N PHE A 256 -6.45 -2.48 12.79
CA PHE A 256 -7.17 -1.24 13.06
C PHE A 256 -7.94 -1.28 14.40
N THR A 257 -8.34 -2.45 14.84
CA THR A 257 -9.04 -2.63 16.13
C THR A 257 -8.09 -2.95 17.30
N PHE A 258 -6.77 -2.87 17.06
CA PHE A 258 -5.76 -3.26 18.06
C PHE A 258 -6.02 -4.66 18.64
N THR A 259 -6.26 -5.61 17.74
CA THR A 259 -6.55 -7.04 18.05
C THR A 259 -7.87 -7.31 18.79
N LYS A 260 -8.79 -6.35 18.86
CA LYS A 260 -10.08 -6.54 19.54
C LYS A 260 -11.10 -7.32 18.69
N VAL A 261 -11.06 -7.17 17.37
CA VAL A 261 -11.99 -7.83 16.45
C VAL A 261 -11.21 -8.73 15.51
N ASN A 262 -11.51 -10.04 15.56
CA ASN A 262 -10.97 -11.03 14.66
C ASN A 262 -12.09 -11.57 13.76
N LEU A 263 -11.98 -11.38 12.45
CA LEU A 263 -12.94 -11.87 11.46
C LEU A 263 -12.57 -13.25 10.91
N ASN A 264 -11.42 -13.81 11.34
CA ASN A 264 -10.97 -15.12 10.88
C ASN A 264 -11.56 -16.22 11.77
N VAL A 265 -12.86 -16.42 11.63
CA VAL A 265 -13.63 -17.45 12.33
C VAL A 265 -14.04 -18.56 11.37
N ASP A 266 -14.24 -19.77 11.90
CA ASP A 266 -14.75 -20.92 11.17
C ASP A 266 -16.30 -20.94 11.15
N GLU A 267 -16.88 -22.02 10.64
CA GLU A 267 -18.34 -22.18 10.56
C GLU A 267 -18.99 -22.34 11.94
N SER A 268 -18.23 -22.74 12.95
CA SER A 268 -18.70 -22.84 14.34
C SER A 268 -18.59 -21.54 15.12
N GLY A 269 -17.98 -20.51 14.52
CA GLY A 269 -17.74 -19.21 15.18
C GLY A 269 -16.46 -19.17 16.00
N GLU A 270 -15.66 -20.24 16.01
CA GLU A 270 -14.35 -20.27 16.68
C GLU A 270 -13.27 -19.59 15.83
N ILE A 271 -12.25 -19.04 16.51
CA ILE A 271 -11.12 -18.42 15.82
C ILE A 271 -10.33 -19.51 15.09
N LYS A 272 -10.21 -19.40 13.78
CA LYS A 272 -9.38 -20.30 12.97
C LYS A 272 -7.94 -20.25 13.42
N ALA A 273 -7.30 -21.42 13.50
CA ALA A 273 -5.85 -21.51 13.69
C ALA A 273 -5.11 -21.25 12.36
N ASP A 274 -5.29 -20.05 11.82
CA ASP A 274 -4.64 -19.54 10.63
C ASP A 274 -4.41 -18.01 10.80
N PRO A 275 -3.16 -17.57 10.80
CA PRO A 275 -1.92 -18.33 10.61
C PRO A 275 -1.49 -19.15 11.82
N LEU A 276 -0.55 -20.09 11.58
CA LEU A 276 0.11 -20.86 12.61
C LEU A 276 1.40 -20.17 13.06
N VAL A 277 1.70 -20.30 14.36
CA VAL A 277 2.98 -19.92 14.95
C VAL A 277 3.67 -21.21 15.40
N LYS A 278 4.87 -21.46 14.90
CA LYS A 278 5.66 -22.67 15.22
C LYS A 278 7.15 -22.34 15.26
N ARG A 279 7.91 -23.25 15.93
CA ARG A 279 9.36 -23.21 15.95
C ARG A 279 9.94 -24.06 14.81
N VAL A 280 10.97 -23.57 14.13
CA VAL A 280 11.69 -24.32 13.09
C VAL A 280 12.44 -25.47 13.73
N ALA A 281 12.04 -26.69 13.42
CA ALA A 281 12.67 -27.92 13.92
C ALA A 281 13.83 -28.39 13.04
N GLY A 282 13.74 -28.21 11.72
CA GLY A 282 14.77 -28.57 10.74
C GLY A 282 14.94 -27.54 9.63
N ILE A 283 16.09 -27.56 9.02
CA ILE A 283 16.44 -26.68 7.88
C ILE A 283 16.71 -27.53 6.62
N PRO A 284 16.68 -26.92 5.41
CA PRO A 284 16.96 -27.64 4.17
C PRO A 284 18.27 -28.43 4.20
N GLY A 285 18.21 -29.68 3.75
CA GLY A 285 19.35 -30.62 3.76
C GLY A 285 19.46 -31.51 5.00
N GLU A 286 18.64 -31.29 6.03
CA GLU A 286 18.58 -32.14 7.21
C GLU A 286 17.53 -33.26 7.05
N GLN A 287 17.83 -34.42 7.58
CA GLN A 287 16.89 -35.53 7.73
C GLN A 287 16.33 -35.50 9.15
N LEU A 288 15.02 -35.43 9.28
CA LEU A 288 14.32 -35.49 10.54
C LEU A 288 13.85 -36.94 10.76
N VAL A 289 14.24 -37.54 11.87
CA VAL A 289 13.79 -38.86 12.27
C VAL A 289 13.04 -38.70 13.59
N MET A 290 11.78 -39.16 13.62
CA MET A 290 11.00 -39.19 14.84
C MET A 290 11.13 -40.59 15.49
N GLN A 291 11.57 -40.62 16.73
CA GLN A 291 11.61 -41.83 17.54
C GLN A 291 10.66 -41.66 18.72
N ASP A 292 9.79 -42.67 18.95
CA ASP A 292 8.83 -42.71 20.06
C ASP A 292 7.96 -41.41 20.20
N GLY A 293 7.68 -40.75 19.08
CA GLY A 293 6.87 -39.56 19.07
C GLY A 293 7.60 -38.26 19.44
N VAL A 294 8.93 -38.30 19.56
CA VAL A 294 9.80 -37.14 19.86
C VAL A 294 10.77 -36.88 18.70
#